data_74c037a12e81ca06df9773be6060d1ba
#
_entry.id   74c037a12e81ca06df9773be6060d1ba
#
_cell.length_a   1.000
_cell.length_b   1.000
_cell.length_c   1.000
_cell.angle_alpha   90.00
_cell.angle_beta   90.00
_cell.angle_gamma   90.00
#
_symmetry.space_group_name_H-M   'P 1'
#
loop_
_entity.id
_entity.type
_entity.pdbx_description
1 polymer ?
#
loop_
_entity_poly.entity_id
_entity_poly.type
_entity_poly.pdbx_seq_one_letter_code
_entity_poly.pdbx_strand_id
1 'polypeptide(L)'
;MLAFACCVDEPASLKPIPEPPTPADTTIIETGEYSGTLPVLFINTEESRIIDSKEDYVNAQWWLDNQGDQRFESIGSRNKPLGMQIKGHGNATWFNLEKKPYRLKFDEKHMVLGMPSSRHWLLLANAEYWMGHLNDALPFEIGRCMGMAWNPRMQPLEVVLNGDYIGLYFLTEKIRVAKHRVNINEQSDYEKEPERITGGWLLEIDNYLEPDNITFIEGNGMPFWVTPHSPEYLSDGQREYITLFLTEADKAIYCSDKSSTEWEKYIDIDALAIYYIVQEAVDNPESFSGSCYMYKDRGDSTKLVFGPLWDCGSSFQRFSSTYGFDEYIYNSLPTYCRSRWIGEIAKFPHFQERVRHFWQKFYTEVYPAMDNFMEEFTARIEMAGNYDHRRWPQYSSDNITARMRAFAKPNFHKKVAWLQTQWSKQQQPDNVSVSKKK
;
A
#
# COMPACT_ATOMS: atom_id res chain seq x y z
N MET A 1 3.86 -5.29 35.71
CA MET A 1 4.91 -5.84 34.84
C MET A 1 4.56 -7.28 34.53
N LEU A 2 3.83 -7.53 33.48
CA LEU A 2 3.58 -8.86 32.94
C LEU A 2 3.91 -8.78 31.45
N ALA A 3 5.09 -9.30 31.13
CA ALA A 3 5.54 -9.45 29.76
C ALA A 3 4.73 -10.57 29.13
N PHE A 4 3.87 -10.24 28.18
CA PHE A 4 3.29 -11.22 27.27
C PHE A 4 4.35 -11.52 26.20
N ALA A 5 5.03 -12.64 26.38
CA ALA A 5 5.80 -13.28 25.33
C ALA A 5 4.81 -13.67 24.22
N CYS A 6 4.91 -13.03 23.07
CA CYS A 6 4.27 -13.47 21.85
C CYS A 6 4.96 -14.79 21.46
N CYS A 7 4.28 -15.92 21.68
CA CYS A 7 4.70 -17.20 21.11
C CYS A 7 4.52 -17.06 19.58
N VAL A 8 5.63 -16.87 18.91
CA VAL A 8 5.71 -17.07 17.46
C VAL A 8 5.74 -18.59 17.28
N ASP A 9 4.62 -19.19 16.88
CA ASP A 9 4.63 -20.56 16.37
C ASP A 9 5.56 -20.57 15.15
N GLU A 10 6.57 -21.45 15.19
CA GLU A 10 7.46 -21.65 14.06
C GLU A 10 6.65 -21.96 12.81
N PRO A 11 6.92 -21.29 11.68
CA PRO A 11 6.24 -21.63 10.44
C PRO A 11 6.53 -23.08 10.08
N ALA A 12 5.45 -23.83 9.80
CA ALA A 12 5.54 -25.20 9.31
C ALA A 12 6.58 -25.28 8.19
N SER A 13 7.50 -26.22 8.28
CA SER A 13 8.62 -26.42 7.35
C SER A 13 8.13 -26.37 5.92
N LEU A 14 8.51 -25.32 5.21
CA LEU A 14 8.29 -25.18 3.77
C LEU A 14 9.05 -26.32 3.08
N LYS A 15 8.37 -27.04 2.18
CA LYS A 15 9.03 -28.00 1.31
C LYS A 15 10.14 -27.26 0.54
N PRO A 16 11.31 -27.87 0.37
CA PRO A 16 12.40 -27.24 -0.35
C PRO A 16 11.95 -26.84 -1.77
N ILE A 17 12.13 -25.57 -2.07
CA ILE A 17 11.95 -25.03 -3.43
C ILE A 17 12.99 -25.71 -4.32
N PRO A 18 12.64 -26.16 -5.55
CA PRO A 18 13.64 -26.68 -6.49
C PRO A 18 14.76 -25.67 -6.66
N GLU A 19 15.99 -26.12 -6.55
CA GLU A 19 17.16 -25.27 -6.77
C GLU A 19 17.07 -24.60 -8.15
N PRO A 20 17.31 -23.28 -8.25
CA PRO A 20 17.39 -22.62 -9.53
C PRO A 20 18.55 -23.21 -10.35
N PRO A 21 18.44 -23.23 -11.68
CA PRO A 21 19.53 -23.67 -12.53
C PRO A 21 20.79 -22.85 -12.22
N THR A 22 21.92 -23.53 -12.15
CA THR A 22 23.23 -22.95 -11.88
C THR A 22 23.49 -21.75 -12.78
N PRO A 23 23.84 -20.57 -12.24
CA PRO A 23 24.10 -19.40 -13.07
C PRO A 23 25.33 -19.64 -13.94
N ALA A 24 25.16 -19.54 -15.24
CA ALA A 24 26.29 -19.38 -16.13
C ALA A 24 26.77 -17.92 -16.02
N ASP A 25 28.08 -17.78 -15.78
CA ASP A 25 28.87 -16.54 -15.86
C ASP A 25 28.66 -15.51 -14.74
N THR A 26 29.36 -15.69 -13.64
CA THR A 26 29.57 -14.67 -12.62
C THR A 26 30.66 -13.69 -13.09
N THR A 27 30.31 -12.74 -13.92
CA THR A 27 31.14 -11.54 -14.09
C THR A 27 31.01 -10.75 -12.79
N ILE A 28 32.12 -10.65 -12.04
CA ILE A 28 32.20 -9.76 -10.86
C ILE A 28 31.96 -8.34 -11.34
N ILE A 29 30.79 -7.77 -10.97
CA ILE A 29 30.55 -6.35 -11.22
C ILE A 29 31.33 -5.58 -10.17
N GLU A 30 32.21 -4.68 -10.64
CA GLU A 30 32.83 -3.71 -9.76
C GLU A 30 31.75 -2.92 -9.03
N THR A 31 31.89 -2.78 -7.71
CA THR A 31 31.00 -1.99 -6.87
C THR A 31 30.94 -0.57 -7.40
N GLY A 32 29.78 -0.17 -7.97
CA GLY A 32 29.57 1.17 -8.50
C GLY A 32 28.84 1.27 -9.85
N GLU A 33 28.64 0.18 -10.56
CA GLU A 33 27.93 0.21 -11.84
C GLU A 33 26.41 0.12 -11.67
N TYR A 34 25.68 1.03 -12.30
CA TYR A 34 24.23 1.00 -12.48
C TYR A 34 23.90 0.67 -13.94
N SER A 35 22.64 0.29 -14.22
CA SER A 35 22.27 -0.26 -15.53
C SER A 35 22.33 0.76 -16.68
N GLY A 36 22.21 2.07 -16.37
CA GLY A 36 22.11 3.14 -17.36
C GLY A 36 20.80 3.17 -18.14
N THR A 37 19.77 2.43 -17.69
CA THR A 37 18.47 2.35 -18.38
C THR A 37 17.35 3.10 -17.65
N LEU A 38 17.57 3.46 -16.39
CA LEU A 38 16.68 4.25 -15.55
C LEU A 38 17.37 5.51 -15.04
N PRO A 39 16.64 6.55 -14.65
CA PRO A 39 17.20 7.67 -13.91
C PRO A 39 17.95 7.20 -12.67
N VAL A 40 19.04 7.87 -12.34
CA VAL A 40 19.86 7.56 -11.17
C VAL A 40 19.78 8.70 -10.16
N LEU A 41 19.38 8.36 -8.93
CA LEU A 41 19.41 9.26 -7.80
C LEU A 41 20.71 9.06 -7.03
N PHE A 42 21.52 10.10 -6.99
CA PHE A 42 22.75 10.13 -6.21
C PHE A 42 22.48 10.82 -4.87
N ILE A 43 22.95 10.19 -3.80
CA ILE A 43 22.80 10.68 -2.43
C ILE A 43 24.15 10.59 -1.74
N ASN A 44 24.61 11.69 -1.17
CA ASN A 44 25.80 11.72 -0.33
C ASN A 44 25.42 12.26 1.06
N THR A 45 25.50 11.43 2.07
CA THR A 45 25.32 11.84 3.45
C THR A 45 26.53 12.65 3.93
N GLU A 46 26.28 13.57 4.85
CA GLU A 46 27.35 14.35 5.48
C GLU A 46 28.41 13.43 6.09
N GLU A 47 29.66 13.64 5.75
CA GLU A 47 30.81 12.79 6.19
C GLU A 47 30.63 11.29 5.89
N SER A 48 29.84 10.93 4.89
CA SER A 48 29.47 9.53 4.58
C SER A 48 28.83 8.79 5.75
N ARG A 49 28.09 9.52 6.62
CA ARG A 49 27.42 8.97 7.78
C ARG A 49 26.43 7.87 7.39
N ILE A 50 26.46 6.76 8.11
CA ILE A 50 25.53 5.64 7.95
C ILE A 50 24.13 6.05 8.38
N ILE A 51 23.11 5.60 7.63
CA ILE A 51 21.69 5.77 7.96
C ILE A 51 21.24 4.53 8.74
N ASP A 52 21.22 4.64 10.06
CA ASP A 52 20.96 3.53 10.99
C ASP A 52 19.69 3.72 11.84
N SER A 53 18.97 4.84 11.66
CA SER A 53 17.78 5.18 12.42
C SER A 53 16.57 5.47 11.52
N LYS A 54 15.36 5.08 11.98
CA LYS A 54 14.08 5.51 11.42
C LYS A 54 13.60 6.84 12.03
N GLU A 55 14.14 7.22 13.16
CA GLU A 55 13.69 8.40 13.90
C GLU A 55 14.53 9.62 13.54
N ASP A 56 15.84 9.46 13.47
CA ASP A 56 16.79 10.53 13.28
C ASP A 56 17.13 10.73 11.80
N TYR A 57 17.03 11.97 11.35
CA TYR A 57 17.47 12.35 10.02
C TYR A 57 18.97 12.58 9.97
N VAL A 58 19.58 12.12 8.89
CA VAL A 58 20.95 12.45 8.48
C VAL A 58 20.89 13.51 7.39
N ASN A 59 21.69 14.57 7.50
CA ASN A 59 21.85 15.56 6.43
C ASN A 59 22.54 14.92 5.24
N ALA A 60 22.10 15.29 4.04
CA ALA A 60 22.65 14.75 2.80
C ALA A 60 22.52 15.76 1.66
N GLN A 61 23.28 15.50 0.62
CA GLN A 61 23.17 16.15 -0.67
C GLN A 61 22.67 15.15 -1.71
N TRP A 62 21.95 15.63 -2.72
CA TRP A 62 21.42 14.79 -3.78
C TRP A 62 21.43 15.47 -5.15
N TRP A 63 21.39 14.66 -6.16
CA TRP A 63 21.04 15.06 -7.54
C TRP A 63 20.45 13.86 -8.28
N LEU A 64 19.68 14.15 -9.32
CA LEU A 64 19.07 13.17 -10.20
C LEU A 64 19.62 13.32 -11.61
N ASP A 65 20.19 12.26 -12.15
CA ASP A 65 20.57 12.16 -13.55
C ASP A 65 19.51 11.33 -14.29
N ASN A 66 18.93 11.86 -15.35
CA ASN A 66 17.89 11.19 -16.12
C ASN A 66 18.41 10.07 -17.04
N GLN A 67 19.72 9.87 -17.12
CA GLN A 67 20.40 8.88 -17.98
C GLN A 67 19.94 8.93 -19.45
N GLY A 68 19.61 10.13 -19.95
CA GLY A 68 19.11 10.34 -21.31
C GLY A 68 17.64 10.02 -21.52
N ASP A 69 16.88 9.68 -20.48
CA ASP A 69 15.44 9.50 -20.55
C ASP A 69 14.72 10.84 -20.74
N GLN A 70 14.36 11.15 -21.97
CA GLN A 70 13.76 12.43 -22.37
C GLN A 70 12.37 12.70 -21.74
N ARG A 71 11.79 11.73 -21.05
CA ARG A 71 10.52 11.92 -20.30
C ARG A 71 10.73 12.73 -19.02
N PHE A 72 11.96 12.81 -18.53
CA PHE A 72 12.30 13.46 -17.27
C PHE A 72 13.48 14.41 -17.41
N GLU A 73 13.48 15.42 -16.54
CA GLU A 73 14.60 16.34 -16.42
C GLU A 73 15.58 15.87 -15.34
N SER A 74 16.87 16.07 -15.57
CA SER A 74 17.88 15.96 -14.52
C SER A 74 17.73 17.13 -13.53
N ILE A 75 17.99 16.88 -12.25
CA ILE A 75 17.83 17.86 -11.17
C ILE A 75 19.16 17.97 -10.40
N GLY A 76 19.73 19.16 -10.33
CA GLY A 76 21.05 19.33 -9.74
C GLY A 76 22.15 18.64 -10.56
N SER A 77 23.32 18.46 -9.97
CA SER A 77 24.45 17.71 -10.54
C SER A 77 25.49 17.43 -9.46
N ARG A 78 26.47 16.59 -9.74
CA ARG A 78 27.59 16.33 -8.83
C ARG A 78 28.30 17.61 -8.38
N ASN A 79 28.43 18.59 -9.29
CA ASN A 79 29.11 19.88 -9.02
C ASN A 79 28.20 20.94 -8.42
N LYS A 80 26.86 20.69 -8.43
CA LYS A 80 25.84 21.57 -7.87
C LYS A 80 24.74 20.72 -7.25
N PRO A 81 25.06 19.96 -6.18
CA PRO A 81 24.07 19.13 -5.50
C PRO A 81 23.08 20.00 -4.73
N LEU A 82 21.93 19.41 -4.40
CA LEU A 82 20.86 20.01 -3.61
C LEU A 82 20.85 19.43 -2.21
N GLY A 83 20.34 20.20 -1.24
CA GLY A 83 20.26 19.77 0.14
C GLY A 83 19.03 18.90 0.42
N MET A 84 19.20 17.95 1.31
CA MET A 84 18.10 17.12 1.86
C MET A 84 18.47 16.48 3.19
N GLN A 85 17.47 15.88 3.81
CA GLN A 85 17.61 14.99 4.95
C GLN A 85 17.08 13.58 4.58
N ILE A 86 17.73 12.53 5.09
CA ILE A 86 17.38 11.12 4.84
C ILE A 86 17.36 10.35 6.15
N LYS A 87 16.40 9.42 6.29
CA LYS A 87 16.34 8.46 7.40
C LYS A 87 15.76 7.13 6.94
N GLY A 88 15.84 6.10 7.76
CA GLY A 88 15.17 4.83 7.51
C GLY A 88 13.66 4.94 7.42
N HIS A 89 13.03 3.97 6.77
CA HIS A 89 11.58 3.87 6.61
C HIS A 89 11.09 2.42 6.77
N GLY A 90 9.81 2.27 7.08
CA GLY A 90 9.16 0.96 7.20
C GLY A 90 9.37 0.30 8.57
N ASN A 91 8.78 -0.86 8.74
CA ASN A 91 8.90 -1.69 9.95
C ASN A 91 9.63 -2.99 9.63
N ALA A 92 8.92 -4.04 9.20
CA ALA A 92 9.52 -5.35 8.91
C ALA A 92 10.68 -5.24 7.90
N THR A 93 10.51 -4.50 6.82
CA THR A 93 11.53 -4.28 5.79
C THR A 93 12.77 -3.57 6.34
N TRP A 94 12.59 -2.59 7.24
CA TRP A 94 13.71 -1.89 7.85
C TRP A 94 14.50 -2.80 8.82
N PHE A 95 13.80 -3.58 9.64
CA PHE A 95 14.47 -4.40 10.66
C PHE A 95 15.06 -5.69 10.08
N ASN A 96 14.38 -6.31 9.11
CA ASN A 96 14.70 -7.67 8.68
C ASN A 96 15.56 -7.74 7.41
N LEU A 97 15.58 -6.69 6.57
CA LEU A 97 16.27 -6.72 5.29
C LEU A 97 17.54 -5.84 5.31
N GLU A 98 18.56 -6.22 4.56
CA GLU A 98 19.77 -5.41 4.37
C GLU A 98 19.53 -4.29 3.36
N LYS A 99 18.75 -4.56 2.31
CA LYS A 99 18.28 -3.55 1.36
C LYS A 99 17.22 -2.67 2.01
N LYS A 100 17.62 -1.52 2.52
CA LYS A 100 16.77 -0.65 3.37
C LYS A 100 15.92 0.30 2.55
N PRO A 101 14.63 0.49 2.90
CA PRO A 101 13.84 1.61 2.41
C PRO A 101 14.17 2.90 3.18
N TYR A 102 13.96 4.06 2.52
CA TYR A 102 14.33 5.35 3.08
C TYR A 102 13.21 6.38 2.96
N ARG A 103 13.19 7.34 3.90
CA ARG A 103 12.36 8.54 3.85
C ARG A 103 13.26 9.75 3.54
N LEU A 104 12.90 10.47 2.48
CA LEU A 104 13.60 11.66 2.02
C LEU A 104 12.80 12.92 2.38
N LYS A 105 13.51 13.95 2.81
CA LYS A 105 12.97 15.28 3.04
C LYS A 105 13.89 16.31 2.37
N PHE A 106 13.52 16.75 1.17
CA PHE A 106 14.27 17.76 0.43
C PHE A 106 14.17 19.13 1.10
N ASP A 107 15.20 19.95 0.99
CA ASP A 107 15.19 21.30 1.53
C ASP A 107 14.19 22.20 0.80
N GLU A 108 13.98 21.95 -0.49
CA GLU A 108 13.01 22.63 -1.33
C GLU A 108 12.06 21.64 -2.01
N LYS A 109 10.92 22.17 -2.50
CA LYS A 109 9.96 21.36 -3.26
C LYS A 109 10.45 21.19 -4.68
N HIS A 110 10.57 19.95 -5.14
CA HIS A 110 10.88 19.61 -6.53
C HIS A 110 9.81 18.71 -7.12
N MET A 111 9.52 18.94 -8.41
CA MET A 111 8.87 17.96 -9.27
C MET A 111 9.93 16.93 -9.65
N VAL A 112 9.71 15.66 -9.30
CA VAL A 112 10.69 14.61 -9.55
C VAL A 112 10.06 13.52 -10.40
N LEU A 113 10.70 13.16 -11.51
CA LEU A 113 10.22 12.11 -12.42
C LEU A 113 8.75 12.29 -12.82
N GLY A 114 8.35 13.54 -13.12
CA GLY A 114 6.98 13.88 -13.53
C GLY A 114 5.93 13.87 -12.41
N MET A 115 6.32 13.56 -11.18
CA MET A 115 5.42 13.60 -10.02
C MET A 115 5.32 15.02 -9.44
N PRO A 116 4.14 15.44 -8.92
CA PRO A 116 3.93 16.78 -8.41
C PRO A 116 4.91 17.18 -7.32
N SER A 117 5.28 18.47 -7.35
CA SER A 117 6.29 19.06 -6.47
C SER A 117 6.05 18.80 -4.99
N SER A 118 7.04 18.23 -4.32
CA SER A 118 7.03 17.92 -2.89
C SER A 118 8.43 17.97 -2.29
N ARG A 119 8.48 18.12 -0.95
CA ARG A 119 9.70 17.91 -0.17
C ARG A 119 9.80 16.48 0.36
N HIS A 120 8.69 15.74 0.43
CA HIS A 120 8.60 14.45 1.12
C HIS A 120 8.40 13.31 0.14
N TRP A 121 9.35 12.40 0.14
CA TRP A 121 9.41 11.23 -0.73
C TRP A 121 9.79 9.98 0.05
N LEU A 122 9.51 8.83 -0.53
CA LEU A 122 9.96 7.54 -0.04
C LEU A 122 10.75 6.83 -1.14
N LEU A 123 11.80 6.15 -0.75
CA LEU A 123 12.50 5.16 -1.57
C LEU A 123 12.08 3.79 -1.08
N LEU A 124 11.17 3.15 -1.79
CA LEU A 124 10.75 1.79 -1.49
C LEU A 124 11.76 0.82 -2.11
N ALA A 125 12.29 -0.06 -1.28
CA ALA A 125 13.31 -1.03 -1.70
C ALA A 125 12.71 -2.20 -2.51
N ASN A 126 11.42 -2.50 -2.32
CA ASN A 126 10.68 -3.62 -2.89
C ASN A 126 11.51 -4.92 -2.89
N ALA A 127 12.18 -5.16 -1.76
CA ALA A 127 13.12 -6.25 -1.54
C ALA A 127 12.42 -7.49 -1.00
N GLU A 128 11.18 -7.70 -1.40
CA GLU A 128 10.39 -8.83 -0.96
C GLU A 128 10.41 -9.96 -1.98
N TYR A 129 10.23 -11.15 -1.45
CA TYR A 129 10.16 -12.38 -2.22
C TYR A 129 9.08 -12.27 -3.31
N TRP A 130 9.20 -12.91 -4.41
CA TRP A 130 8.23 -13.15 -5.47
C TRP A 130 8.07 -12.02 -6.51
N MET A 131 7.25 -11.04 -6.29
CA MET A 131 6.89 -10.06 -7.32
C MET A 131 6.90 -8.61 -6.81
N GLY A 132 7.70 -8.33 -5.78
CA GLY A 132 7.75 -7.05 -5.07
C GLY A 132 7.71 -5.79 -5.95
N HIS A 133 8.23 -5.88 -7.17
CA HIS A 133 8.22 -4.77 -8.12
C HIS A 133 6.81 -4.40 -8.62
N LEU A 134 5.86 -5.35 -8.68
CA LEU A 134 4.48 -5.13 -9.15
C LEU A 134 3.47 -4.97 -8.03
N ASN A 135 3.81 -5.42 -6.81
CA ASN A 135 2.86 -5.52 -5.72
C ASN A 135 2.18 -4.18 -5.37
N ASP A 136 2.91 -3.08 -5.43
CA ASP A 136 2.35 -1.73 -5.27
C ASP A 136 1.96 -1.10 -6.62
N ALA A 137 2.76 -1.31 -7.66
CA ALA A 137 2.57 -0.65 -8.95
C ALA A 137 1.24 -0.98 -9.59
N LEU A 138 0.84 -2.26 -9.60
CA LEU A 138 -0.41 -2.68 -10.23
C LEU A 138 -1.65 -2.19 -9.48
N PRO A 139 -1.80 -2.36 -8.14
CA PRO A 139 -2.94 -1.81 -7.43
C PRO A 139 -3.03 -0.28 -7.50
N PHE A 140 -1.91 0.45 -7.46
CA PHE A 140 -1.93 1.91 -7.64
C PHE A 140 -2.46 2.30 -9.01
N GLU A 141 -2.06 1.59 -10.07
CA GLU A 141 -2.58 1.84 -11.43
C GLU A 141 -4.06 1.47 -11.56
N ILE A 142 -4.49 0.33 -11.02
CA ILE A 142 -5.90 -0.05 -10.98
C ILE A 142 -6.72 1.03 -10.26
N GLY A 143 -6.29 1.44 -9.05
CA GLY A 143 -6.97 2.45 -8.26
C GLY A 143 -7.09 3.79 -8.99
N ARG A 144 -6.04 4.21 -9.72
CA ARG A 144 -6.05 5.40 -10.57
C ARG A 144 -7.08 5.27 -11.70
N CYS A 145 -7.10 4.15 -12.40
CA CYS A 145 -8.05 3.88 -13.49
C CYS A 145 -9.50 3.74 -13.00
N MET A 146 -9.69 3.22 -11.79
CA MET A 146 -11.00 3.14 -11.14
C MET A 146 -11.54 4.51 -10.69
N GLY A 147 -10.67 5.53 -10.61
CA GLY A 147 -11.04 6.89 -10.23
C GLY A 147 -10.97 7.16 -8.73
N MET A 148 -10.10 6.47 -7.99
CA MET A 148 -9.79 6.87 -6.62
C MET A 148 -9.30 8.32 -6.59
N ALA A 149 -9.70 9.09 -5.60
CA ALA A 149 -9.41 10.52 -5.51
C ALA A 149 -7.91 10.82 -5.57
N TRP A 150 -7.12 9.99 -4.94
CA TRP A 150 -5.65 10.01 -5.03
C TRP A 150 -5.07 8.65 -4.59
N ASN A 151 -4.03 8.22 -5.28
CA ASN A 151 -3.12 7.16 -4.88
C ASN A 151 -1.68 7.63 -5.07
N PRO A 152 -0.72 7.10 -4.31
CA PRO A 152 0.69 7.41 -4.51
C PRO A 152 1.12 7.06 -5.93
N ARG A 153 1.86 7.98 -6.55
CA ARG A 153 2.61 7.68 -7.77
C ARG A 153 3.97 7.15 -7.36
N MET A 154 4.46 6.21 -8.14
CA MET A 154 5.79 5.67 -7.95
C MET A 154 6.55 5.63 -9.28
N GLN A 155 7.84 5.91 -9.25
CA GLN A 155 8.71 5.86 -10.41
C GLN A 155 9.96 5.04 -10.10
N PRO A 156 10.30 4.06 -10.93
CA PRO A 156 11.52 3.30 -10.78
C PRO A 156 12.74 4.18 -11.09
N LEU A 157 13.75 4.01 -10.27
CA LEU A 157 15.07 4.63 -10.43
C LEU A 157 16.14 3.77 -9.79
N GLU A 158 17.37 4.00 -10.15
CA GLU A 158 18.52 3.39 -9.48
C GLU A 158 19.11 4.36 -8.46
N VAL A 159 19.70 3.85 -7.39
CA VAL A 159 20.22 4.67 -6.29
C VAL A 159 21.70 4.40 -6.06
N VAL A 160 22.47 5.47 -5.99
CA VAL A 160 23.87 5.47 -5.55
C VAL A 160 23.96 6.26 -4.25
N LEU A 161 24.32 5.60 -3.16
CA LEU A 161 24.44 6.18 -1.83
C LEU A 161 25.92 6.21 -1.41
N ASN A 162 26.47 7.39 -1.17
CA ASN A 162 27.87 7.58 -0.79
C ASN A 162 28.87 6.92 -1.78
N GLY A 163 28.52 6.90 -3.06
CA GLY A 163 29.31 6.28 -4.11
C GLY A 163 29.10 4.77 -4.29
N ASP A 164 28.31 4.12 -3.42
CA ASP A 164 27.94 2.70 -3.54
C ASP A 164 26.60 2.56 -4.26
N TYR A 165 26.53 1.69 -5.27
CA TYR A 165 25.30 1.33 -5.94
C TYR A 165 24.47 0.44 -5.00
N ILE A 166 23.32 0.93 -4.57
CA ILE A 166 22.43 0.21 -3.65
C ILE A 166 21.20 -0.40 -4.31
N GLY A 167 21.09 -0.30 -5.65
CA GLY A 167 20.11 -1.07 -6.41
C GLY A 167 18.96 -0.27 -7.00
N LEU A 168 17.99 -1.02 -7.53
CA LEU A 168 16.71 -0.53 -8.04
C LEU A 168 15.80 -0.17 -6.87
N TYR A 169 15.30 1.06 -6.89
CA TYR A 169 14.32 1.58 -5.93
C TYR A 169 13.11 2.18 -6.64
N PHE A 170 12.05 2.42 -5.88
CA PHE A 170 10.87 3.13 -6.37
C PHE A 170 10.69 4.42 -5.57
N LEU A 171 10.94 5.56 -6.24
CA LEU A 171 10.62 6.86 -5.66
C LEU A 171 9.11 7.02 -5.62
N THR A 172 8.57 7.12 -4.42
CA THR A 172 7.13 7.07 -4.17
C THR A 172 6.69 8.30 -3.39
N GLU A 173 5.51 8.82 -3.72
CA GLU A 173 4.90 9.91 -2.98
C GLU A 173 4.53 9.46 -1.57
N LYS A 174 5.04 10.16 -0.53
CA LYS A 174 4.62 9.89 0.85
C LYS A 174 3.16 10.26 1.05
N ILE A 175 2.36 9.36 1.62
CA ILE A 175 0.98 9.66 2.05
C ILE A 175 1.02 10.77 3.11
N ARG A 176 0.26 11.83 2.86
CA ARG A 176 0.07 12.96 3.76
C ARG A 176 -1.06 13.86 3.27
N VAL A 177 -1.60 14.68 4.15
CA VAL A 177 -2.49 15.78 3.75
C VAL A 177 -1.70 16.82 2.95
N ALA A 178 -2.10 17.06 1.70
CA ALA A 178 -1.55 18.10 0.83
C ALA A 178 -2.41 18.23 -0.45
N LYS A 179 -2.36 19.40 -1.11
CA LYS A 179 -3.12 19.73 -2.32
C LYS A 179 -3.03 18.67 -3.44
N HIS A 180 -1.88 18.05 -3.65
CA HIS A 180 -1.66 17.05 -4.71
C HIS A 180 -1.53 15.62 -4.16
N ARG A 181 -2.02 15.38 -2.96
CA ARG A 181 -2.04 14.09 -2.27
C ARG A 181 -3.41 13.87 -1.64
N VAL A 182 -3.52 13.55 -0.38
CA VAL A 182 -4.81 13.55 0.33
C VAL A 182 -5.25 15.01 0.51
N ASN A 183 -6.15 15.46 -0.36
CA ASN A 183 -6.54 16.87 -0.45
C ASN A 183 -7.79 17.12 0.40
N ILE A 184 -7.59 17.30 1.70
CA ILE A 184 -8.61 17.63 2.68
C ILE A 184 -8.20 18.87 3.49
N ASN A 185 -9.14 19.47 4.20
CA ASN A 185 -8.87 20.60 5.09
C ASN A 185 -8.13 20.14 6.34
N GLU A 186 -6.80 20.23 6.31
CA GLU A 186 -5.92 19.81 7.40
C GLU A 186 -6.30 20.51 8.73
N GLN A 187 -6.26 19.78 9.83
CA GLN A 187 -6.35 20.34 11.17
C GLN A 187 -4.95 20.36 11.83
N SER A 188 -4.80 21.24 12.79
CA SER A 188 -3.54 21.34 13.54
C SER A 188 -3.41 20.24 14.58
N ASP A 189 -2.18 19.89 14.91
CA ASP A 189 -1.91 19.15 16.14
C ASP A 189 -2.46 19.89 17.33
N TYR A 190 -3.01 19.15 18.31
CA TYR A 190 -3.62 19.70 19.52
C TYR A 190 -4.75 20.74 19.26
N GLU A 191 -5.46 20.63 18.14
CA GLU A 191 -6.59 21.51 17.80
C GLU A 191 -7.66 21.47 18.90
N LYS A 192 -8.24 22.63 19.21
CA LYS A 192 -9.25 22.78 20.28
C LYS A 192 -10.59 23.29 19.80
N GLU A 193 -10.62 23.87 18.59
CA GLU A 193 -11.85 24.43 18.04
C GLU A 193 -12.80 23.31 17.60
N PRO A 194 -14.02 23.20 18.20
CA PRO A 194 -14.94 22.09 17.93
C PRO A 194 -15.28 21.90 16.45
N GLU A 195 -15.42 23.00 15.70
CA GLU A 195 -15.73 22.96 14.28
C GLU A 195 -14.57 22.39 13.44
N ARG A 196 -13.32 22.60 13.89
CA ARG A 196 -12.12 22.17 13.17
C ARG A 196 -11.81 20.70 13.40
N ILE A 197 -12.14 20.15 14.56
CA ILE A 197 -11.88 18.74 14.87
C ILE A 197 -12.83 17.78 14.14
N THR A 198 -13.89 18.28 13.49
CA THR A 198 -14.84 17.43 12.73
C THR A 198 -14.23 16.76 11.51
N GLY A 199 -13.03 17.19 11.06
CA GLY A 199 -12.36 16.60 9.90
C GLY A 199 -10.95 17.13 9.71
N GLY A 200 -10.32 16.70 8.62
CA GLY A 200 -8.88 16.84 8.39
C GLY A 200 -8.12 15.63 8.92
N TRP A 201 -8.84 14.52 9.08
CA TRP A 201 -8.29 13.26 9.57
C TRP A 201 -7.67 12.45 8.44
N LEU A 202 -6.41 12.05 8.64
CA LEU A 202 -5.75 10.99 7.89
C LEU A 202 -5.38 9.90 8.88
N LEU A 203 -5.96 8.74 8.72
CA LEU A 203 -5.95 7.63 9.68
C LEU A 203 -5.44 6.36 9.00
N GLU A 204 -4.95 5.42 9.78
CA GLU A 204 -4.54 4.09 9.32
C GLU A 204 -5.07 3.03 10.29
N ILE A 205 -5.81 2.03 9.77
CA ILE A 205 -6.03 0.79 10.53
C ILE A 205 -4.69 0.06 10.56
N ASP A 206 -4.21 -0.22 11.77
CA ASP A 206 -2.84 -0.70 11.97
C ASP A 206 -2.81 -2.04 12.72
N ASN A 207 -1.77 -2.82 12.43
CA ASN A 207 -1.45 -4.05 13.14
C ASN A 207 -0.55 -3.82 14.37
N TYR A 208 0.02 -2.63 14.50
CA TYR A 208 0.91 -2.28 15.59
C TYR A 208 0.20 -1.39 16.60
N LEU A 209 0.38 -1.71 17.88
CA LEU A 209 -0.11 -0.87 18.97
C LEU A 209 0.96 0.18 19.31
N GLU A 210 0.70 1.41 18.87
CA GLU A 210 1.53 2.57 19.20
C GLU A 210 0.89 3.35 20.39
N PRO A 211 1.66 4.10 21.17
CA PRO A 211 1.14 4.82 22.35
C PRO A 211 0.00 5.81 22.02
N ASP A 212 0.05 6.41 20.83
CA ASP A 212 -0.89 7.45 20.40
C ASP A 212 -2.09 6.90 19.62
N ASN A 213 -2.18 5.57 19.44
CA ASN A 213 -3.29 4.95 18.74
C ASN A 213 -4.64 5.27 19.39
N ILE A 214 -5.63 5.41 18.54
CA ILE A 214 -7.04 5.38 18.93
C ILE A 214 -7.42 3.92 19.06
N THR A 215 -7.93 3.53 20.23
CA THR A 215 -8.26 2.13 20.53
C THR A 215 -9.69 2.00 21.05
N PHE A 216 -10.41 0.99 20.57
CA PHE A 216 -11.70 0.59 21.08
C PHE A 216 -11.91 -0.92 20.88
N ILE A 217 -12.99 -1.46 21.40
CA ILE A 217 -13.38 -2.85 21.17
C ILE A 217 -14.35 -2.89 19.99
N GLU A 218 -13.95 -3.55 18.93
CA GLU A 218 -14.77 -3.81 17.74
C GLU A 218 -15.96 -4.71 18.09
N GLY A 219 -17.05 -4.61 17.33
CA GLY A 219 -18.27 -5.39 17.59
C GLY A 219 -18.09 -6.91 17.60
N ASN A 220 -16.99 -7.43 17.10
CA ASN A 220 -16.58 -8.83 17.22
C ASN A 220 -15.87 -9.17 18.54
N GLY A 221 -15.67 -8.19 19.42
CA GLY A 221 -14.97 -8.34 20.70
C GLY A 221 -13.45 -8.21 20.65
N MET A 222 -12.87 -7.89 19.49
CA MET A 222 -11.42 -7.72 19.32
C MET A 222 -11.00 -6.26 19.47
N PRO A 223 -9.79 -5.97 19.96
CA PRO A 223 -9.26 -4.62 19.95
C PRO A 223 -9.09 -4.10 18.50
N PHE A 224 -9.54 -2.88 18.28
CA PHE A 224 -9.34 -2.14 17.02
C PHE A 224 -8.35 -1.02 17.26
N TRP A 225 -7.36 -0.91 16.40
CA TRP A 225 -6.29 0.08 16.52
C TRP A 225 -6.25 0.95 15.27
N VAL A 226 -6.22 2.26 15.51
CA VAL A 226 -6.14 3.25 14.44
C VAL A 226 -5.05 4.24 14.77
N THR A 227 -4.07 4.36 13.88
CA THR A 227 -2.97 5.32 13.99
C THR A 227 -3.36 6.62 13.30
N PRO A 228 -3.36 7.77 14.01
CA PRO A 228 -3.54 9.07 13.39
C PRO A 228 -2.23 9.54 12.72
N HIS A 229 -2.32 9.99 11.46
CA HIS A 229 -1.21 10.56 10.70
C HIS A 229 -1.35 12.06 10.44
N SER A 230 -2.57 12.57 10.52
CA SER A 230 -2.88 13.99 10.51
C SER A 230 -4.25 14.18 11.18
N PRO A 231 -4.30 14.91 12.29
CA PRO A 231 -3.16 15.39 13.07
C PRO A 231 -2.35 14.22 13.65
N GLU A 232 -1.04 14.42 13.85
CA GLU A 232 -0.16 13.39 14.43
C GLU A 232 -0.31 13.35 15.95
N TYR A 233 -0.47 14.52 16.59
CA TYR A 233 -0.64 14.66 18.04
C TYR A 233 -2.03 15.20 18.38
N LEU A 234 -2.77 14.48 19.22
CA LEU A 234 -4.17 14.76 19.51
C LEU A 234 -4.36 15.51 20.83
N SER A 235 -5.22 16.53 20.82
CA SER A 235 -5.84 17.04 22.05
C SER A 235 -6.89 16.05 22.57
N ASP A 236 -7.32 16.21 23.82
CA ASP A 236 -8.37 15.38 24.40
C ASP A 236 -9.67 15.46 23.58
N GLY A 237 -10.05 16.65 23.11
CA GLY A 237 -11.24 16.86 22.29
C GLY A 237 -11.13 16.17 20.90
N GLN A 238 -9.96 16.22 20.28
CA GLN A 238 -9.70 15.49 19.03
C GLN A 238 -9.83 13.97 19.24
N ARG A 239 -9.22 13.46 20.30
CA ARG A 239 -9.26 12.02 20.62
C ARG A 239 -10.69 11.56 20.93
N GLU A 240 -11.42 12.33 21.73
CA GLU A 240 -12.81 12.04 22.06
C GLU A 240 -13.69 12.01 20.78
N TYR A 241 -13.60 13.04 19.95
CA TYR A 241 -14.38 13.15 18.71
C TYR A 241 -14.16 11.95 17.79
N ILE A 242 -12.90 11.65 17.46
CA ILE A 242 -12.61 10.59 16.47
C ILE A 242 -12.89 9.21 17.04
N THR A 243 -12.65 8.98 18.33
CA THR A 243 -12.99 7.71 18.98
C THR A 243 -14.51 7.48 18.96
N LEU A 244 -15.30 8.52 19.30
CA LEU A 244 -16.75 8.45 19.22
C LEU A 244 -17.23 8.17 17.79
N PHE A 245 -16.69 8.90 16.81
CA PHE A 245 -17.05 8.72 15.41
C PHE A 245 -16.80 7.27 14.93
N LEU A 246 -15.62 6.71 15.23
CA LEU A 246 -15.26 5.35 14.85
C LEU A 246 -16.09 4.29 15.59
N THR A 247 -16.39 4.50 16.86
CA THR A 247 -17.23 3.56 17.63
C THR A 247 -18.69 3.57 17.20
N GLU A 248 -19.24 4.71 16.82
CA GLU A 248 -20.58 4.78 16.25
C GLU A 248 -20.64 4.14 14.85
N ALA A 249 -19.60 4.31 14.02
CA ALA A 249 -19.47 3.59 12.76
C ALA A 249 -19.45 2.07 13.00
N ASP A 250 -18.65 1.60 13.94
CA ASP A 250 -18.56 0.19 14.33
C ASP A 250 -19.91 -0.39 14.76
N LYS A 251 -20.63 0.29 15.65
CA LYS A 251 -21.97 -0.12 16.06
C LYS A 251 -22.94 -0.26 14.89
N ALA A 252 -22.88 0.68 13.95
CA ALA A 252 -23.74 0.65 12.78
C ALA A 252 -23.36 -0.51 11.82
N ILE A 253 -22.08 -0.84 11.69
CA ILE A 253 -21.58 -1.98 10.91
C ILE A 253 -22.01 -3.31 11.53
N TYR A 254 -21.92 -3.44 12.85
CA TYR A 254 -22.26 -4.67 13.58
C TYR A 254 -23.74 -4.80 13.93
N CYS A 255 -24.60 -3.93 13.39
CA CYS A 255 -26.06 -4.08 13.60
C CYS A 255 -26.58 -5.42 13.02
N SER A 256 -27.62 -5.96 13.65
CA SER A 256 -28.22 -7.23 13.21
C SER A 256 -29.01 -7.12 11.91
N ASP A 257 -29.58 -5.94 11.64
CA ASP A 257 -30.34 -5.67 10.41
C ASP A 257 -29.39 -5.28 9.27
N LYS A 258 -29.10 -6.23 8.40
CA LYS A 258 -28.23 -6.00 7.23
C LYS A 258 -28.90 -5.26 6.08
N SER A 259 -30.16 -4.91 6.19
CA SER A 259 -30.81 -3.96 5.25
C SER A 259 -30.62 -2.50 5.65
N SER A 260 -30.07 -2.23 6.84
CA SER A 260 -29.81 -0.89 7.34
C SER A 260 -28.72 -0.16 6.54
N THR A 261 -28.91 1.13 6.32
CA THR A 261 -27.92 2.03 5.69
C THR A 261 -27.25 2.97 6.70
N GLU A 262 -27.44 2.74 8.01
CA GLU A 262 -26.92 3.63 9.05
C GLU A 262 -25.39 3.78 9.01
N TRP A 263 -24.65 2.71 8.71
CA TRP A 263 -23.20 2.75 8.59
C TRP A 263 -22.72 3.65 7.43
N GLU A 264 -23.54 3.84 6.41
CA GLU A 264 -23.24 4.73 5.27
C GLU A 264 -23.23 6.21 5.66
N LYS A 265 -23.68 6.58 6.85
CA LYS A 265 -23.50 7.92 7.43
C LYS A 265 -22.05 8.21 7.75
N TYR A 266 -21.27 7.17 8.06
CA TYR A 266 -19.89 7.27 8.52
C TYR A 266 -18.88 6.94 7.42
N ILE A 267 -19.21 6.05 6.49
CA ILE A 267 -18.28 5.55 5.46
C ILE A 267 -18.83 5.85 4.07
N ASP A 268 -17.96 6.33 3.19
CA ASP A 268 -18.28 6.49 1.78
C ASP A 268 -18.31 5.12 1.10
N ILE A 269 -19.52 4.66 0.78
CA ILE A 269 -19.76 3.33 0.23
C ILE A 269 -19.10 3.13 -1.14
N ASP A 270 -19.04 4.18 -1.97
CA ASP A 270 -18.47 4.11 -3.31
C ASP A 270 -16.95 4.02 -3.26
N ALA A 271 -16.32 4.85 -2.43
CA ALA A 271 -14.89 4.79 -2.20
C ALA A 271 -14.47 3.43 -1.60
N LEU A 272 -15.23 2.92 -0.62
CA LEU A 272 -14.97 1.61 -0.04
C LEU A 272 -15.15 0.49 -1.07
N ALA A 273 -16.19 0.53 -1.91
CA ALA A 273 -16.39 -0.49 -2.94
C ALA A 273 -15.25 -0.52 -3.96
N ILE A 274 -14.75 0.65 -4.39
CA ILE A 274 -13.60 0.75 -5.30
C ILE A 274 -12.34 0.21 -4.60
N TYR A 275 -12.05 0.64 -3.38
CA TYR A 275 -10.91 0.17 -2.60
C TYR A 275 -10.94 -1.36 -2.45
N TYR A 276 -12.09 -1.91 -2.06
CA TYR A 276 -12.29 -3.34 -1.89
C TYR A 276 -12.07 -4.12 -3.19
N ILE A 277 -12.61 -3.64 -4.32
CA ILE A 277 -12.41 -4.28 -5.64
C ILE A 277 -10.92 -4.34 -6.01
N VAL A 278 -10.18 -3.26 -5.78
CA VAL A 278 -8.74 -3.24 -6.08
C VAL A 278 -8.01 -4.28 -5.24
N GLN A 279 -8.24 -4.29 -3.93
CA GLN A 279 -7.59 -5.21 -3.01
C GLN A 279 -7.93 -6.69 -3.29
N GLU A 280 -9.19 -6.96 -3.62
CA GLU A 280 -9.60 -8.31 -4.04
C GLU A 280 -8.96 -8.72 -5.37
N ALA A 281 -8.93 -7.81 -6.37
CA ALA A 281 -8.38 -8.13 -7.68
C ALA A 281 -6.90 -8.51 -7.62
N VAL A 282 -6.11 -7.85 -6.76
CA VAL A 282 -4.70 -8.17 -6.54
C VAL A 282 -4.48 -9.23 -5.46
N ASP A 283 -5.56 -9.73 -4.87
CA ASP A 283 -5.54 -10.75 -3.82
C ASP A 283 -4.63 -10.38 -2.64
N ASN A 284 -4.83 -9.18 -2.07
CA ASN A 284 -4.07 -8.69 -0.93
C ASN A 284 -4.79 -9.00 0.40
N PRO A 285 -4.43 -10.07 1.12
CA PRO A 285 -5.14 -10.48 2.34
C PRO A 285 -4.89 -9.56 3.55
N GLU A 286 -3.89 -8.70 3.52
CA GLU A 286 -3.56 -7.80 4.62
C GLU A 286 -4.26 -6.44 4.54
N SER A 287 -4.91 -6.15 3.43
CA SER A 287 -5.40 -4.83 3.01
C SER A 287 -6.35 -4.12 3.97
N PHE A 288 -7.00 -4.84 4.89
CA PHE A 288 -7.93 -4.26 5.87
C PHE A 288 -7.47 -4.44 7.32
N SER A 289 -6.24 -4.88 7.53
CA SER A 289 -5.72 -5.19 8.86
C SER A 289 -4.49 -4.40 9.24
N GLY A 290 -3.76 -3.90 8.27
CA GLY A 290 -2.59 -3.04 8.43
C GLY A 290 -2.41 -2.18 7.20
N SER A 291 -1.78 -1.05 7.34
CA SER A 291 -1.55 -0.07 6.27
C SER A 291 -2.83 0.31 5.49
N CYS A 292 -4.01 0.16 6.16
CA CYS A 292 -5.30 0.50 5.58
C CYS A 292 -5.62 1.96 5.88
N TYR A 293 -5.26 2.83 4.95
CA TYR A 293 -5.47 4.27 5.10
C TYR A 293 -6.93 4.65 4.88
N MET A 294 -7.36 5.66 5.67
CA MET A 294 -8.66 6.30 5.55
C MET A 294 -8.49 7.80 5.80
N TYR A 295 -9.36 8.60 5.23
CA TYR A 295 -9.37 10.03 5.54
C TYR A 295 -10.80 10.57 5.63
N LYS A 296 -10.98 11.63 6.42
CA LYS A 296 -12.25 12.34 6.57
C LYS A 296 -12.00 13.84 6.50
N ASP A 297 -12.66 14.51 5.56
CA ASP A 297 -12.60 15.97 5.46
C ASP A 297 -13.49 16.62 6.53
N ARG A 298 -13.39 17.95 6.65
CA ARG A 298 -14.11 18.74 7.61
C ARG A 298 -15.60 18.81 7.28
N GLY A 299 -16.41 18.72 8.33
CA GLY A 299 -17.86 18.81 8.30
C GLY A 299 -18.55 17.56 8.87
N ASP A 300 -19.71 17.78 9.50
CA ASP A 300 -20.45 16.70 10.18
C ASP A 300 -21.05 15.66 9.19
N SER A 301 -21.34 16.09 7.97
CA SER A 301 -21.86 15.20 6.91
C SER A 301 -20.77 14.51 6.10
N THR A 302 -19.50 14.80 6.32
CA THR A 302 -18.39 14.14 5.61
C THR A 302 -18.13 12.77 6.18
N LYS A 303 -17.74 11.85 5.31
CA LYS A 303 -17.59 10.44 5.62
C LYS A 303 -16.12 10.02 5.57
N LEU A 304 -15.80 8.89 6.17
CA LEU A 304 -14.54 8.22 5.95
C LEU A 304 -14.47 7.71 4.51
N VAL A 305 -13.40 8.07 3.83
CA VAL A 305 -13.04 7.60 2.50
C VAL A 305 -11.89 6.60 2.66
N PHE A 306 -12.07 5.36 2.24
CA PHE A 306 -11.02 4.36 2.24
C PHE A 306 -10.02 4.61 1.13
N GLY A 307 -8.76 4.57 1.47
CA GLY A 307 -7.62 4.93 0.64
C GLY A 307 -6.79 6.06 1.26
N PRO A 308 -5.66 6.37 0.61
CA PRO A 308 -5.08 5.74 -0.57
C PRO A 308 -4.64 4.30 -0.34
N LEU A 309 -4.38 3.57 -1.43
CA LEU A 309 -3.75 2.25 -1.38
C LEU A 309 -2.32 2.38 -0.87
N TRP A 310 -1.88 1.39 -0.08
CA TRP A 310 -0.53 1.33 0.46
C TRP A 310 -0.18 -0.09 0.87
N ASP A 311 1.13 -0.41 0.82
CA ASP A 311 1.70 -1.66 1.31
C ASP A 311 0.98 -2.90 0.77
N CYS A 312 0.95 -3.02 -0.53
CA CYS A 312 0.34 -4.16 -1.20
C CYS A 312 1.33 -5.33 -1.34
N GLY A 313 2.34 -5.40 -0.47
CA GLY A 313 3.42 -6.40 -0.50
C GLY A 313 2.92 -7.84 -0.51
N SER A 314 1.79 -8.11 0.13
CA SER A 314 1.16 -9.43 0.18
C SER A 314 0.32 -9.80 -1.06
N SER A 315 0.25 -8.94 -2.07
CA SER A 315 -0.49 -9.19 -3.31
C SER A 315 0.04 -10.39 -4.06
N PHE A 316 -0.86 -11.12 -4.73
CA PHE A 316 -0.58 -12.32 -5.54
C PHE A 316 0.03 -13.50 -4.76
N GLN A 317 0.18 -13.38 -3.46
CA GLN A 317 0.79 -14.39 -2.60
C GLN A 317 -0.29 -15.02 -1.73
N ARG A 318 -0.48 -16.31 -1.87
CA ARG A 318 -1.20 -17.11 -0.89
C ARG A 318 -0.18 -17.78 0.01
N PHE A 319 -0.04 -17.28 1.22
CA PHE A 319 0.89 -17.81 2.23
C PHE A 319 0.56 -19.25 2.66
N SER A 320 -0.60 -19.76 2.28
CA SER A 320 -1.03 -21.10 2.63
C SER A 320 -1.57 -21.82 1.42
N SER A 321 -1.13 -23.06 1.23
CA SER A 321 -1.73 -24.00 0.27
C SER A 321 -3.19 -24.36 0.60
N THR A 322 -3.69 -23.89 1.74
CA THR A 322 -5.06 -24.14 2.21
C THR A 322 -6.05 -23.13 1.62
N TYR A 323 -5.59 -21.97 1.19
CA TYR A 323 -6.43 -20.91 0.61
C TYR A 323 -6.13 -20.77 -0.88
N GLY A 324 -7.14 -21.04 -1.72
CA GLY A 324 -7.06 -20.82 -3.15
C GLY A 324 -7.39 -19.38 -3.53
N PHE A 325 -7.19 -19.02 -4.81
CA PHE A 325 -7.64 -17.72 -5.36
C PHE A 325 -9.17 -17.63 -5.51
N ASP A 326 -9.89 -18.67 -5.15
CA ASP A 326 -11.34 -18.83 -5.21
C ASP A 326 -12.02 -18.51 -3.86
N GLU A 327 -11.46 -17.57 -3.12
CA GLU A 327 -11.95 -17.10 -1.83
C GLU A 327 -11.83 -15.57 -1.73
N TYR A 328 -12.73 -14.93 -0.96
CA TYR A 328 -12.61 -13.51 -0.64
C TYR A 328 -11.46 -13.27 0.35
N ILE A 329 -10.77 -12.13 0.18
CA ILE A 329 -9.61 -11.77 1.03
C ILE A 329 -9.96 -11.72 2.51
N TYR A 330 -11.17 -11.27 2.87
CA TYR A 330 -11.58 -11.21 4.28
C TYR A 330 -11.78 -12.58 4.94
N ASN A 331 -11.95 -13.66 4.16
CA ASN A 331 -12.01 -15.03 4.70
C ASN A 331 -10.61 -15.58 4.98
N SER A 332 -9.62 -15.11 4.25
CA SER A 332 -8.22 -15.53 4.38
C SER A 332 -7.38 -14.57 5.22
N LEU A 333 -8.02 -13.59 5.87
CA LEU A 333 -7.30 -12.69 6.78
C LEU A 333 -6.53 -13.49 7.84
N PRO A 334 -5.25 -13.19 8.03
CA PRO A 334 -4.45 -13.80 9.08
C PRO A 334 -5.13 -13.67 10.45
N THR A 335 -4.93 -14.64 11.33
CA THR A 335 -5.57 -14.64 12.67
C THR A 335 -5.15 -13.46 13.54
N TYR A 336 -3.99 -12.86 13.27
CA TYR A 336 -3.53 -11.66 13.93
C TYR A 336 -4.19 -10.38 13.41
N CYS A 337 -4.84 -10.43 12.23
CA CYS A 337 -5.59 -9.29 11.70
C CYS A 337 -6.81 -9.01 12.56
N ARG A 338 -6.90 -7.78 13.05
CA ARG A 338 -7.89 -7.41 14.06
C ARG A 338 -9.15 -6.86 13.46
N SER A 339 -9.06 -5.96 12.49
CA SER A 339 -10.26 -5.41 11.84
C SER A 339 -10.97 -6.45 11.00
N ARG A 340 -12.26 -6.53 11.21
CA ARG A 340 -13.19 -7.38 10.46
C ARG A 340 -14.30 -6.57 9.78
N TRP A 341 -14.20 -5.28 9.79
CA TRP A 341 -15.22 -4.40 9.20
C TRP A 341 -15.60 -4.83 7.80
N ILE A 342 -14.62 -5.09 6.94
CA ILE A 342 -14.93 -5.47 5.55
C ILE A 342 -15.73 -6.77 5.45
N GLY A 343 -15.42 -7.78 6.27
CA GLY A 343 -16.17 -9.04 6.30
C GLY A 343 -17.60 -8.87 6.83
N GLU A 344 -17.82 -7.88 7.69
CA GLU A 344 -19.16 -7.54 8.19
C GLU A 344 -19.92 -6.65 7.19
N ILE A 345 -19.24 -5.66 6.60
CA ILE A 345 -19.82 -4.77 5.59
C ILE A 345 -20.21 -5.55 4.32
N ALA A 346 -19.43 -6.56 3.94
CA ALA A 346 -19.74 -7.41 2.80
C ALA A 346 -21.08 -8.17 2.92
N LYS A 347 -21.68 -8.23 4.10
CA LYS A 347 -23.00 -8.84 4.31
C LYS A 347 -24.17 -7.91 3.96
N PHE A 348 -23.93 -6.60 3.83
CA PHE A 348 -24.97 -5.65 3.50
C PHE A 348 -25.31 -5.69 2.00
N PRO A 349 -26.59 -5.87 1.60
CA PRO A 349 -27.01 -5.92 0.20
C PRO A 349 -26.65 -4.67 -0.59
N HIS A 350 -26.75 -3.49 0.02
CA HIS A 350 -26.38 -2.21 -0.60
C HIS A 350 -24.90 -2.17 -0.99
N PHE A 351 -24.03 -2.63 -0.11
CA PHE A 351 -22.60 -2.71 -0.42
C PHE A 351 -22.31 -3.69 -1.55
N GLN A 352 -22.94 -4.87 -1.51
CA GLN A 352 -22.80 -5.86 -2.59
C GLN A 352 -23.27 -5.30 -3.95
N GLU A 353 -24.33 -4.49 -3.95
CA GLU A 353 -24.83 -3.83 -5.17
C GLU A 353 -23.80 -2.80 -5.69
N ARG A 354 -23.22 -1.98 -4.79
CA ARG A 354 -22.18 -1.02 -5.17
C ARG A 354 -20.92 -1.72 -5.68
N VAL A 355 -20.50 -2.82 -5.06
CA VAL A 355 -19.39 -3.64 -5.56
C VAL A 355 -19.70 -4.17 -6.96
N ARG A 356 -20.88 -4.72 -7.21
CA ARG A 356 -21.26 -5.18 -8.58
C ARG A 356 -21.26 -4.06 -9.60
N HIS A 357 -21.73 -2.88 -9.22
CA HIS A 357 -21.74 -1.70 -10.10
C HIS A 357 -20.33 -1.31 -10.53
N PHE A 358 -19.41 -1.13 -9.58
CA PHE A 358 -18.02 -0.76 -9.88
C PHE A 358 -17.21 -1.91 -10.47
N TRP A 359 -17.55 -3.15 -10.15
CA TRP A 359 -16.95 -4.32 -10.78
C TRP A 359 -17.19 -4.38 -12.28
N GLN A 360 -18.38 -4.01 -12.73
CA GLN A 360 -18.66 -3.92 -14.18
C GLN A 360 -17.68 -2.96 -14.86
N LYS A 361 -17.45 -1.77 -14.29
CA LYS A 361 -16.47 -0.82 -14.81
C LYS A 361 -15.06 -1.40 -14.79
N PHE A 362 -14.65 -1.98 -13.66
CA PHE A 362 -13.33 -2.61 -13.56
C PHE A 362 -13.13 -3.66 -14.65
N TYR A 363 -14.06 -4.61 -14.77
CA TYR A 363 -13.93 -5.75 -15.66
C TYR A 363 -13.93 -5.38 -17.15
N THR A 364 -14.69 -4.35 -17.53
CA THR A 364 -14.84 -3.95 -18.94
C THR A 364 -13.87 -2.88 -19.40
N GLU A 365 -13.44 -1.98 -18.51
CA GLU A 365 -12.66 -0.80 -18.87
C GLU A 365 -11.23 -0.85 -18.33
N VAL A 366 -11.01 -1.37 -17.13
CA VAL A 366 -9.71 -1.32 -16.45
C VAL A 366 -8.92 -2.60 -16.64
N TYR A 367 -9.52 -3.74 -16.31
CA TYR A 367 -8.85 -5.05 -16.36
C TYR A 367 -8.19 -5.38 -17.71
N PRO A 368 -8.81 -5.10 -18.89
CA PRO A 368 -8.17 -5.42 -20.17
C PRO A 368 -6.86 -4.68 -20.43
N ALA A 369 -6.65 -3.52 -19.79
CA ALA A 369 -5.42 -2.73 -19.94
C ALA A 369 -4.29 -3.20 -19.02
N MET A 370 -4.59 -3.98 -17.98
CA MET A 370 -3.60 -4.33 -16.96
C MET A 370 -2.53 -5.30 -17.45
N ASP A 371 -2.84 -6.12 -18.43
CA ASP A 371 -1.84 -6.98 -19.07
C ASP A 371 -0.73 -6.17 -19.73
N ASN A 372 -1.13 -5.15 -20.50
CA ASN A 372 -0.18 -4.27 -21.15
C ASN A 372 0.63 -3.46 -20.12
N PHE A 373 -0.03 -2.97 -19.07
CA PHE A 373 0.65 -2.28 -17.98
C PHE A 373 1.73 -3.16 -17.34
N MET A 374 1.42 -4.41 -17.00
CA MET A 374 2.38 -5.34 -16.40
C MET A 374 3.59 -5.62 -17.31
N GLU A 375 3.34 -5.83 -18.61
CA GLU A 375 4.39 -6.06 -19.59
C GLU A 375 5.30 -4.83 -19.75
N GLU A 376 4.73 -3.64 -19.93
CA GLU A 376 5.49 -2.39 -20.10
C GLU A 376 6.28 -2.03 -18.83
N PHE A 377 5.65 -2.17 -17.67
CA PHE A 377 6.28 -1.85 -16.40
C PHE A 377 7.48 -2.76 -16.14
N THR A 378 7.31 -4.07 -16.28
CA THR A 378 8.40 -5.03 -16.03
C THR A 378 9.51 -4.92 -17.07
N ALA A 379 9.18 -4.73 -18.34
CA ALA A 379 10.18 -4.51 -19.39
C ALA A 379 11.03 -3.25 -19.13
N ARG A 380 10.39 -2.19 -18.61
CA ARG A 380 11.11 -0.94 -18.27
C ARG A 380 12.16 -1.13 -17.17
N ILE A 381 11.90 -2.00 -16.20
CA ILE A 381 12.78 -2.20 -15.05
C ILE A 381 13.70 -3.44 -15.20
N GLU A 382 13.57 -4.20 -16.26
CA GLU A 382 14.25 -5.50 -16.46
C GLU A 382 15.76 -5.41 -16.26
N MET A 383 16.41 -4.48 -16.95
CA MET A 383 17.86 -4.35 -16.88
C MET A 383 18.30 -3.91 -15.47
N ALA A 384 17.67 -2.87 -14.92
CA ALA A 384 17.98 -2.41 -13.56
C ALA A 384 17.68 -3.50 -12.51
N GLY A 385 16.65 -4.30 -12.72
CA GLY A 385 16.34 -5.45 -11.87
C GLY A 385 17.42 -6.53 -11.89
N ASN A 386 18.02 -6.78 -13.05
CA ASN A 386 19.14 -7.72 -13.14
C ASN A 386 20.38 -7.19 -12.39
N TYR A 387 20.64 -5.87 -12.43
CA TYR A 387 21.69 -5.25 -11.62
C TYR A 387 21.37 -5.29 -10.13
N ASP A 388 20.13 -5.04 -9.76
CA ASP A 388 19.64 -5.16 -8.39
C ASP A 388 19.81 -6.58 -7.85
N HIS A 389 19.47 -7.60 -8.65
CA HIS A 389 19.65 -9.00 -8.28
C HIS A 389 21.12 -9.36 -8.04
N ARG A 390 22.03 -8.86 -8.84
CA ARG A 390 23.47 -9.08 -8.60
C ARG A 390 23.94 -8.45 -7.29
N ARG A 391 23.38 -7.31 -6.90
CA ARG A 391 23.68 -6.62 -5.63
C ARG A 391 23.00 -7.29 -4.44
N TRP A 392 21.77 -7.78 -4.63
CA TRP A 392 20.91 -8.34 -3.60
C TRP A 392 20.29 -9.67 -4.02
N PRO A 393 21.07 -10.74 -4.25
CA PRO A 393 20.54 -12.00 -4.78
C PRO A 393 19.54 -12.68 -3.83
N GLN A 394 19.59 -12.37 -2.54
CA GLN A 394 18.68 -12.90 -1.53
C GLN A 394 17.31 -12.17 -1.47
N TYR A 395 17.20 -10.97 -2.03
CA TYR A 395 16.01 -10.11 -1.89
C TYR A 395 15.33 -9.75 -3.22
N SER A 396 15.98 -9.98 -4.31
CA SER A 396 15.45 -9.62 -5.62
C SER A 396 15.60 -10.78 -6.62
N SER A 397 15.08 -10.59 -7.81
CA SER A 397 15.06 -11.62 -8.83
C SER A 397 15.52 -11.03 -10.16
N ASP A 398 16.29 -11.79 -10.89
CA ASP A 398 16.51 -11.57 -12.31
C ASP A 398 15.29 -11.96 -13.15
N ASN A 399 15.29 -11.60 -14.42
CA ASN A 399 14.23 -11.96 -15.35
C ASN A 399 12.83 -11.57 -14.88
N ILE A 400 12.66 -10.33 -14.41
CA ILE A 400 11.43 -9.81 -13.80
C ILE A 400 10.22 -10.04 -14.70
N THR A 401 10.34 -9.77 -16.01
CA THR A 401 9.26 -9.96 -16.98
C THR A 401 8.86 -11.43 -17.11
N ALA A 402 9.82 -12.33 -17.16
CA ALA A 402 9.52 -13.77 -17.22
C ALA A 402 8.82 -14.27 -15.96
N ARG A 403 9.23 -13.76 -14.79
CA ARG A 403 8.60 -14.11 -13.51
C ARG A 403 7.20 -13.53 -13.40
N MET A 404 6.98 -12.29 -13.84
CA MET A 404 5.64 -11.70 -13.93
C MET A 404 4.71 -12.59 -14.76
N ARG A 405 5.15 -13.04 -15.94
CA ARG A 405 4.38 -13.92 -16.81
C ARG A 405 4.12 -15.31 -16.20
N ALA A 406 5.05 -15.81 -15.39
CA ALA A 406 4.92 -17.13 -14.75
C ALA A 406 4.04 -17.11 -13.49
N PHE A 407 3.99 -16.01 -12.75
CA PHE A 407 3.35 -15.97 -11.43
C PHE A 407 2.31 -14.87 -11.26
N ALA A 408 2.68 -13.59 -11.33
CA ALA A 408 1.76 -12.49 -10.98
C ALA A 408 0.57 -12.44 -11.95
N LYS A 409 0.83 -12.46 -13.25
CA LYS A 409 -0.20 -12.37 -14.27
C LYS A 409 -1.20 -13.55 -14.22
N PRO A 410 -0.78 -14.83 -14.16
CA PRO A 410 -1.71 -15.94 -14.00
C PRO A 410 -2.52 -15.89 -12.70
N ASN A 411 -1.92 -15.46 -11.59
CA ASN A 411 -2.60 -15.36 -10.31
C ASN A 411 -3.65 -14.24 -10.32
N PHE A 412 -3.29 -13.08 -10.88
CA PHE A 412 -4.22 -11.98 -11.12
C PHE A 412 -5.42 -12.44 -11.94
N HIS A 413 -5.19 -13.10 -13.06
CA HIS A 413 -6.26 -13.62 -13.92
C HIS A 413 -7.14 -14.66 -13.23
N LYS A 414 -6.58 -15.58 -12.46
CA LYS A 414 -7.35 -16.56 -11.68
C LYS A 414 -8.28 -15.86 -10.69
N LYS A 415 -7.75 -14.90 -9.94
CA LYS A 415 -8.56 -14.14 -8.96
C LYS A 415 -9.66 -13.36 -9.65
N VAL A 416 -9.35 -12.61 -10.70
CA VAL A 416 -10.34 -11.84 -11.47
C VAL A 416 -11.40 -12.74 -12.09
N ALA A 417 -11.03 -13.88 -12.66
CA ALA A 417 -11.98 -14.83 -13.21
C ALA A 417 -12.94 -15.39 -12.16
N TRP A 418 -12.43 -15.71 -10.97
CA TRP A 418 -13.28 -16.15 -9.87
C TRP A 418 -14.22 -15.03 -9.40
N LEU A 419 -13.73 -13.82 -9.16
CA LEU A 419 -14.52 -12.67 -8.78
C LEU A 419 -15.61 -12.36 -9.81
N GLN A 420 -15.32 -12.51 -11.11
CA GLN A 420 -16.31 -12.37 -12.15
C GLN A 420 -17.47 -13.37 -11.98
N THR A 421 -17.20 -14.60 -11.55
CA THR A 421 -18.26 -15.56 -11.27
C THR A 421 -19.10 -15.21 -10.03
N GLN A 422 -18.53 -14.48 -9.07
CA GLN A 422 -19.21 -14.07 -7.85
C GLN A 422 -20.06 -12.81 -8.06
N TRP A 423 -19.51 -11.80 -8.74
CA TRP A 423 -20.10 -10.46 -8.82
C TRP A 423 -20.89 -10.20 -10.11
N SER A 424 -20.81 -11.08 -11.11
CA SER A 424 -21.68 -11.01 -12.29
C SER A 424 -23.07 -11.65 -12.10
N LYS A 425 -23.25 -12.46 -11.06
CA LYS A 425 -24.54 -13.12 -10.80
C LYS A 425 -25.53 -12.07 -10.28
N GLN A 426 -26.58 -11.80 -11.05
CA GLN A 426 -27.77 -11.16 -10.50
C GLN A 426 -28.34 -12.10 -9.41
N GLN A 427 -28.61 -11.58 -8.22
CA GLN A 427 -29.42 -12.32 -7.26
C GLN A 427 -30.77 -12.58 -7.95
N GLN A 428 -31.04 -13.84 -8.28
CA GLN A 428 -32.42 -14.24 -8.54
C GLN A 428 -33.18 -13.96 -7.24
N PRO A 429 -34.31 -13.25 -7.26
CA PRO A 429 -35.13 -13.11 -6.06
C PRO A 429 -35.45 -14.53 -5.59
N ASP A 430 -35.15 -14.81 -4.32
CA ASP A 430 -35.51 -16.07 -3.70
C ASP A 430 -36.97 -16.37 -4.00
N ASN A 431 -37.21 -17.38 -4.82
CA ASN A 431 -38.55 -17.90 -5.03
C ASN A 431 -39.02 -18.46 -3.70
N VAL A 432 -39.67 -17.60 -2.91
CA VAL A 432 -40.46 -18.06 -1.76
C VAL A 432 -41.49 -19.02 -2.30
N SER A 433 -41.16 -20.29 -2.23
CA SER A 433 -42.12 -21.36 -2.50
C SER A 433 -43.22 -21.29 -1.46
N VAL A 434 -44.30 -20.58 -1.80
CA VAL A 434 -45.55 -20.66 -1.06
C VAL A 434 -46.04 -22.10 -1.21
N SER A 435 -45.70 -22.96 -0.27
CA SER A 435 -46.34 -24.28 -0.16
C SER A 435 -47.82 -24.07 0.15
N LYS A 436 -48.65 -24.18 -0.87
CA LYS A 436 -50.09 -24.35 -0.66
C LYS A 436 -50.29 -25.67 0.04
N LYS A 437 -50.52 -25.63 1.36
CA LYS A 437 -51.17 -26.76 2.05
C LYS A 437 -52.58 -26.87 1.51
N LYS A 438 -52.91 -27.99 0.91
CA LYS A 438 -54.24 -28.50 0.75
C LYS A 438 -54.65 -29.24 2.03
#